data_483067a75de2d458eb456ca2e5f2f743
#
_entry.id   483067a75de2d458eb456ca2e5f2f743
#
_cell.length_a   1.000
_cell.length_b   1.000
_cell.length_c   1.000
_cell.angle_alpha   90.00
_cell.angle_beta   90.00
_cell.angle_gamma   90.00
#
_symmetry.space_group_name_H-M   'P 1'
#
loop_
_entity.id
_entity.type
_entity.pdbx_description
1 polymer ?
#
loop_
_entity_poly.entity_id
_entity_poly.type
_entity_poly.pdbx_seq_one_letter_code
_entity_poly.pdbx_strand_id
1 'polypeptide(L)'
;MFKPFELERYFAKHEFSARYLLCTSDCESMSIRELLSLEPEAEEGLHSTWLGYTESRGNPMLRKEIAALYDSVDEDEVLVHAGAEEAILNLFTALVRQGQTVIVNSPCYQSLSEVPRALGARVLPWHLRPTEGRWFLDPDELAELLAIHEGGGTGAPPIVVMNMPHNPTGAILTRGEFDRVVSLCENRGAILVCDEVYRFLETDPRDRLPAVCDVYENGISLSVLSKAWGLAGLRIGWLAAQRRDILDLTAQVKDYNSICASAPSETLAGIALRHSDEIIARNWDICANNLAAFSRFFADREDMFEWIPPRGGSVAFPRLRIGGGSGWWVNAERKWTGKDSGLSAAALAERLLEELGILILPGICYDYDPAYFRIGLGRKQAGEALTILDQWLDAQGL
;
A
#
# COMPACT_ATOMS: atom_id res chain seq x y z
N MET A 1 11.47 -16.81 -11.95
CA MET A 1 10.72 -17.49 -10.85
C MET A 1 10.57 -16.46 -9.75
N PHE A 2 9.37 -16.30 -9.17
CA PHE A 2 9.13 -15.36 -8.07
C PHE A 2 9.86 -15.79 -6.80
N LYS A 3 10.43 -14.81 -6.07
CA LYS A 3 10.87 -15.04 -4.69
C LYS A 3 9.65 -15.27 -3.79
N PRO A 4 9.79 -15.99 -2.65
CA PRO A 4 8.74 -16.03 -1.64
C PRO A 4 8.31 -14.61 -1.28
N PHE A 5 6.99 -14.42 -1.11
CA PHE A 5 6.45 -13.15 -0.68
C PHE A 5 6.58 -13.05 0.85
N GLU A 6 7.64 -12.42 1.34
CA GLU A 6 8.02 -12.45 2.75
C GLU A 6 6.92 -11.95 3.69
N LEU A 7 6.27 -10.83 3.31
CA LEU A 7 5.15 -10.25 4.06
C LEU A 7 3.98 -11.23 4.15
N GLU A 8 3.58 -11.85 3.03
CA GLU A 8 2.45 -12.79 2.99
C GLU A 8 2.79 -14.10 3.73
N ARG A 9 4.05 -14.55 3.68
CA ARG A 9 4.48 -15.71 4.48
C ARG A 9 4.45 -15.43 5.97
N TYR A 10 4.82 -14.20 6.38
CA TYR A 10 4.73 -13.76 7.76
C TYR A 10 3.26 -13.72 8.23
N PHE A 11 2.37 -13.11 7.47
CA PHE A 11 0.94 -13.08 7.79
C PHE A 11 0.31 -14.47 7.81
N ALA A 12 0.56 -15.30 6.81
CA ALA A 12 0.02 -16.67 6.76
C ALA A 12 0.37 -17.50 8.02
N LYS A 13 1.50 -17.18 8.68
CA LYS A 13 1.93 -17.86 9.90
C LYS A 13 1.28 -17.28 11.16
N HIS A 14 1.03 -15.96 11.22
CA HIS A 14 0.77 -15.28 12.48
C HIS A 14 -0.57 -14.55 12.56
N GLU A 15 -1.14 -14.10 11.42
CA GLU A 15 -2.30 -13.19 11.39
C GLU A 15 -3.52 -13.75 12.10
N PHE A 16 -3.84 -15.02 11.88
CA PHE A 16 -5.06 -15.65 12.40
C PHE A 16 -4.89 -16.24 13.81
N SER A 17 -3.68 -16.16 14.40
CA SER A 17 -3.39 -16.59 15.77
C SER A 17 -3.15 -15.43 16.72
N ALA A 18 -2.83 -14.25 16.21
CA ALA A 18 -2.60 -13.05 17.02
C ALA A 18 -3.92 -12.49 17.57
N ARG A 19 -3.89 -12.03 18.82
CA ARG A 19 -5.03 -11.37 19.47
C ARG A 19 -5.24 -9.95 18.95
N TYR A 20 -4.14 -9.22 18.73
CA TYR A 20 -4.13 -7.83 18.28
C TYR A 20 -3.30 -7.70 17.01
N LEU A 21 -3.95 -7.33 15.90
CA LEU A 21 -3.29 -7.12 14.62
C LEU A 21 -2.83 -5.66 14.51
N LEU A 22 -1.73 -5.34 15.18
CA LEU A 22 -1.18 -3.97 15.20
C LEU A 22 -0.31 -3.64 13.97
N CYS A 23 -0.28 -4.48 12.96
CA CYS A 23 0.54 -4.33 11.76
C CYS A 23 -0.26 -4.28 10.46
N THR A 24 -1.58 -4.50 10.50
CA THR A 24 -2.39 -4.56 9.27
C THR A 24 -2.44 -3.22 8.55
N SER A 25 -2.54 -3.30 7.23
CA SER A 25 -2.50 -2.12 6.37
C SER A 25 -3.87 -1.73 5.81
N ASP A 26 -4.91 -2.45 6.20
CA ASP A 26 -6.30 -2.13 5.89
C ASP A 26 -6.98 -1.38 7.03
N CYS A 27 -8.07 -0.71 6.73
CA CYS A 27 -8.94 -0.12 7.74
C CYS A 27 -9.91 -1.16 8.30
N GLU A 28 -10.60 -0.78 9.39
CA GLU A 28 -11.62 -1.60 10.02
C GLU A 28 -12.72 -1.96 9.03
N SER A 29 -12.89 -3.26 8.81
CA SER A 29 -13.92 -3.76 7.90
C SER A 29 -15.33 -3.55 8.45
N MET A 30 -16.31 -3.65 7.60
CA MET A 30 -17.73 -3.74 7.97
C MET A 30 -18.32 -5.06 7.49
N SER A 31 -19.39 -5.47 8.13
CA SER A 31 -20.17 -6.61 7.68
C SER A 31 -20.98 -6.28 6.44
N ILE A 32 -21.40 -7.32 5.68
CA ILE A 32 -22.34 -7.14 4.57
C ILE A 32 -23.61 -6.43 5.05
N ARG A 33 -24.11 -6.75 6.22
CA ARG A 33 -25.30 -6.11 6.81
C ARG A 33 -25.11 -4.60 7.00
N GLU A 34 -23.97 -4.19 7.55
CA GLU A 34 -23.67 -2.76 7.72
C GLU A 34 -23.57 -2.06 6.37
N LEU A 35 -22.92 -2.67 5.38
CA LEU A 35 -22.82 -2.10 4.03
C LEU A 35 -24.19 -1.96 3.37
N LEU A 36 -25.03 -3.00 3.42
CA LEU A 36 -26.37 -2.98 2.82
C LEU A 36 -27.30 -1.99 3.53
N SER A 37 -27.07 -1.69 4.81
CA SER A 37 -27.89 -0.70 5.54
C SER A 37 -27.69 0.75 5.10
N LEU A 38 -26.68 1.02 4.29
CA LEU A 38 -26.41 2.35 3.75
C LEU A 38 -27.38 2.74 2.63
N GLU A 39 -27.99 1.78 1.96
CA GLU A 39 -28.83 2.03 0.79
C GLU A 39 -30.15 1.26 0.86
N PRO A 40 -31.30 1.93 0.69
CA PRO A 40 -32.58 1.26 0.55
C PRO A 40 -32.55 0.25 -0.61
N GLU A 41 -33.21 -0.91 -0.44
CA GLU A 41 -33.31 -1.98 -1.45
C GLU A 41 -31.98 -2.69 -1.80
N ALA A 42 -30.85 -2.33 -1.17
CA ALA A 42 -29.56 -2.96 -1.42
C ALA A 42 -29.57 -4.47 -1.14
N GLU A 43 -30.33 -4.90 -0.11
CA GLU A 43 -30.47 -6.31 0.23
C GLU A 43 -31.16 -7.10 -0.88
N GLU A 44 -32.26 -6.56 -1.44
CA GLU A 44 -32.96 -7.17 -2.58
C GLU A 44 -32.08 -7.14 -3.83
N GLY A 45 -31.35 -6.05 -4.08
CA GLY A 45 -30.39 -5.94 -5.16
C GLY A 45 -29.32 -7.02 -5.10
N LEU A 46 -28.78 -7.30 -3.91
CA LEU A 46 -27.81 -8.37 -3.70
C LEU A 46 -28.42 -9.76 -3.91
N HIS A 47 -29.61 -10.00 -3.35
CA HIS A 47 -30.30 -11.29 -3.48
C HIS A 47 -30.72 -11.60 -4.91
N SER A 48 -31.03 -10.58 -5.72
CA SER A 48 -31.37 -10.71 -7.14
C SER A 48 -30.14 -10.77 -8.07
N THR A 49 -28.91 -10.64 -7.52
CA THR A 49 -27.70 -10.69 -8.35
C THR A 49 -27.60 -12.03 -9.08
N TRP A 50 -27.54 -11.97 -10.41
CA TRP A 50 -27.35 -13.16 -11.24
C TRP A 50 -25.91 -13.68 -11.14
N LEU A 51 -25.74 -14.96 -10.80
CA LEU A 51 -24.45 -15.59 -10.58
C LEU A 51 -23.80 -16.13 -11.87
N GLY A 52 -24.06 -15.53 -13.01
CA GLY A 52 -23.35 -15.76 -14.27
C GLY A 52 -22.05 -14.97 -14.36
N TYR A 53 -21.35 -15.12 -15.48
CA TYR A 53 -20.18 -14.30 -15.77
C TYR A 53 -20.58 -12.80 -15.88
N THR A 54 -19.77 -11.94 -15.27
CA THR A 54 -19.83 -10.49 -15.50
C THR A 54 -18.94 -10.13 -16.68
N GLU A 55 -18.91 -8.85 -17.07
CA GLU A 55 -18.01 -8.38 -18.12
C GLU A 55 -16.54 -8.50 -17.68
N SER A 56 -15.66 -8.91 -18.59
CA SER A 56 -14.24 -9.12 -18.28
C SER A 56 -13.55 -7.82 -17.81
N ARG A 57 -13.98 -6.66 -18.34
CA ARG A 57 -13.46 -5.35 -17.90
C ARG A 57 -14.05 -4.87 -16.57
N GLY A 58 -15.07 -5.54 -16.06
CA GLY A 58 -15.88 -5.16 -14.91
C GLY A 58 -17.27 -4.64 -15.30
N ASN A 59 -18.24 -4.78 -14.41
CA ASN A 59 -19.60 -4.30 -14.61
C ASN A 59 -19.59 -2.81 -15.02
N PRO A 60 -20.31 -2.38 -16.10
CA PRO A 60 -20.31 -0.99 -16.57
C PRO A 60 -20.72 0.03 -15.52
N MET A 61 -21.73 -0.31 -14.69
CA MET A 61 -22.14 0.57 -13.59
C MET A 61 -21.04 0.73 -12.55
N LEU A 62 -20.36 -0.36 -12.20
CA LEU A 62 -19.21 -0.30 -11.29
C LEU A 62 -18.07 0.53 -11.87
N ARG A 63 -17.74 0.35 -13.15
CA ARG A 63 -16.69 1.14 -13.82
C ARG A 63 -17.04 2.64 -13.84
N LYS A 64 -18.32 2.99 -14.01
CA LYS A 64 -18.79 4.37 -13.94
C LYS A 64 -18.63 4.97 -12.54
N GLU A 65 -18.97 4.23 -11.48
CA GLU A 65 -18.74 4.69 -10.09
C GLU A 65 -17.23 4.83 -9.79
N ILE A 66 -16.41 3.96 -10.34
CA ILE A 66 -14.94 4.09 -10.20
C ILE A 66 -14.43 5.31 -10.96
N ALA A 67 -14.88 5.53 -12.20
CA ALA A 67 -14.47 6.68 -13.01
C ALA A 67 -14.81 8.00 -12.32
N ALA A 68 -15.91 8.07 -11.58
CA ALA A 68 -16.31 9.27 -10.83
C ALA A 68 -15.34 9.65 -9.69
N LEU A 69 -14.36 8.81 -9.35
CA LEU A 69 -13.27 9.13 -8.40
C LEU A 69 -12.13 9.94 -9.05
N TYR A 70 -12.15 10.13 -10.36
CA TYR A 70 -11.12 10.74 -11.18
C TYR A 70 -11.68 11.91 -11.98
N ASP A 71 -10.79 12.83 -12.41
CA ASP A 71 -11.21 14.04 -13.15
C ASP A 71 -11.14 13.85 -14.67
N SER A 72 -10.33 12.92 -15.18
CA SER A 72 -9.95 12.83 -16.60
C SER A 72 -10.20 11.48 -17.25
N VAL A 73 -10.79 10.51 -16.54
CA VAL A 73 -11.07 9.18 -17.09
C VAL A 73 -12.56 8.85 -17.09
N ASP A 74 -13.01 8.13 -18.11
CA ASP A 74 -14.37 7.61 -18.22
C ASP A 74 -14.44 6.10 -17.90
N GLU A 75 -15.62 5.50 -17.95
CA GLU A 75 -15.82 4.09 -17.64
C GLU A 75 -15.06 3.13 -18.57
N ASP A 76 -14.72 3.53 -19.80
CA ASP A 76 -13.92 2.71 -20.71
C ASP A 76 -12.42 2.77 -20.42
N GLU A 77 -12.01 3.71 -19.59
CA GLU A 77 -10.66 3.92 -19.10
C GLU A 77 -10.42 3.31 -17.72
N VAL A 78 -11.33 2.42 -17.30
CA VAL A 78 -11.26 1.63 -16.07
C VAL A 78 -11.24 0.15 -16.40
N LEU A 79 -10.34 -0.60 -15.74
CA LEU A 79 -10.27 -2.06 -15.78
C LEU A 79 -10.32 -2.63 -14.36
N VAL A 80 -11.38 -3.37 -14.05
CA VAL A 80 -11.60 -3.99 -12.72
C VAL A 80 -10.85 -5.31 -12.61
N HIS A 81 -10.32 -5.57 -11.42
CA HIS A 81 -9.55 -6.77 -11.07
C HIS A 81 -10.00 -7.37 -9.73
N ALA A 82 -9.64 -8.63 -9.49
CA ALA A 82 -9.86 -9.31 -8.20
C ALA A 82 -8.84 -8.82 -7.13
N GLY A 83 -8.86 -7.52 -6.84
CA GLY A 83 -7.94 -6.83 -5.95
C GLY A 83 -6.74 -6.24 -6.68
N ALA A 84 -5.96 -5.41 -5.96
CA ALA A 84 -4.80 -4.72 -6.51
C ALA A 84 -3.68 -5.68 -6.92
N GLU A 85 -3.51 -6.80 -6.22
CA GLU A 85 -2.44 -7.77 -6.51
C GLU A 85 -2.60 -8.39 -7.91
N GLU A 86 -3.84 -8.74 -8.29
CA GLU A 86 -4.12 -9.20 -9.65
C GLU A 86 -3.84 -8.11 -10.68
N ALA A 87 -4.21 -6.86 -10.39
CA ALA A 87 -3.95 -5.72 -11.26
C ALA A 87 -2.45 -5.51 -11.49
N ILE A 88 -1.63 -5.58 -10.44
CA ILE A 88 -0.17 -5.50 -10.51
C ILE A 88 0.40 -6.61 -11.40
N LEU A 89 0.00 -7.86 -11.15
CA LEU A 89 0.48 -9.00 -11.92
C LEU A 89 0.13 -8.89 -13.40
N ASN A 90 -1.13 -8.57 -13.71
CA ASN A 90 -1.61 -8.48 -15.09
C ASN A 90 -0.97 -7.29 -15.82
N LEU A 91 -0.89 -6.11 -15.18
CA LEU A 91 -0.28 -4.91 -15.75
C LEU A 91 1.19 -5.14 -16.13
N PHE A 92 2.00 -5.61 -15.17
CA PHE A 92 3.42 -5.85 -15.47
C PHE A 92 3.63 -6.98 -16.46
N THR A 93 2.79 -8.03 -16.44
CA THR A 93 2.85 -9.08 -17.46
C THR A 93 2.56 -8.53 -18.86
N ALA A 94 1.64 -7.58 -18.99
CA ALA A 94 1.32 -6.94 -20.26
C ALA A 94 2.44 -5.99 -20.75
N LEU A 95 3.06 -5.23 -19.83
CA LEU A 95 3.95 -4.13 -20.19
C LEU A 95 5.44 -4.49 -20.22
N VAL A 96 5.88 -5.32 -19.26
CA VAL A 96 7.33 -5.57 -19.07
C VAL A 96 7.91 -6.37 -20.22
N ARG A 97 9.06 -5.91 -20.72
CA ARG A 97 9.89 -6.60 -21.70
C ARG A 97 11.23 -6.98 -21.07
N GLN A 98 11.82 -8.07 -21.56
CA GLN A 98 13.13 -8.54 -21.09
C GLN A 98 14.17 -7.43 -21.14
N GLY A 99 14.83 -7.13 -20.03
CA GLY A 99 15.85 -6.10 -19.90
C GLY A 99 15.33 -4.67 -19.81
N GLN A 100 14.00 -4.44 -19.88
CA GLN A 100 13.41 -3.11 -19.69
C GLN A 100 13.70 -2.55 -18.32
N THR A 101 14.00 -1.26 -18.23
CA THR A 101 14.22 -0.58 -16.94
C THR A 101 12.88 -0.32 -16.24
N VAL A 102 12.77 -0.77 -14.99
CA VAL A 102 11.68 -0.46 -14.08
C VAL A 102 12.27 0.18 -12.84
N ILE A 103 11.90 1.43 -12.55
CA ILE A 103 12.36 2.19 -11.39
C ILE A 103 11.26 2.13 -10.35
N VAL A 104 11.56 1.66 -9.12
CA VAL A 104 10.55 1.44 -8.08
C VAL A 104 10.99 2.13 -6.79
N ASN A 105 10.10 2.91 -6.15
CA ASN A 105 10.40 3.47 -4.84
C ASN A 105 10.67 2.35 -3.80
N SER A 106 11.66 2.54 -2.95
CA SER A 106 12.13 1.54 -1.98
C SER A 106 12.32 2.17 -0.58
N PRO A 107 11.88 1.48 0.51
CA PRO A 107 11.21 0.18 0.51
C PRO A 107 9.87 0.20 -0.23
N CYS A 108 9.32 -0.95 -0.60
CA CYS A 108 8.03 -1.03 -1.28
C CYS A 108 7.27 -2.32 -0.95
N TYR A 109 6.00 -2.33 -1.30
CA TYR A 109 5.24 -3.58 -1.34
C TYR A 109 5.85 -4.51 -2.37
N GLN A 110 6.20 -5.72 -1.97
CA GLN A 110 7.12 -6.61 -2.70
C GLN A 110 6.71 -6.86 -4.15
N SER A 111 5.41 -6.97 -4.45
CA SER A 111 4.93 -7.19 -5.81
C SER A 111 5.36 -6.10 -6.79
N LEU A 112 5.45 -4.85 -6.34
CA LEU A 112 5.81 -3.73 -7.20
C LEU A 112 7.23 -3.86 -7.78
N SER A 113 8.12 -4.57 -7.10
CA SER A 113 9.49 -4.81 -7.54
C SER A 113 9.74 -6.24 -8.04
N GLU A 114 9.16 -7.25 -7.38
CA GLU A 114 9.44 -8.65 -7.70
C GLU A 114 8.71 -9.14 -8.95
N VAL A 115 7.48 -8.66 -9.20
CA VAL A 115 6.77 -9.04 -10.44
C VAL A 115 7.55 -8.60 -11.68
N PRO A 116 7.93 -7.31 -11.85
CA PRO A 116 8.74 -6.92 -13.00
C PRO A 116 10.11 -7.62 -13.03
N ARG A 117 10.76 -7.86 -11.89
CA ARG A 117 12.04 -8.60 -11.84
C ARG A 117 11.88 -10.04 -12.32
N ALA A 118 10.83 -10.74 -11.90
CA ALA A 118 10.54 -12.10 -12.32
C ALA A 118 10.23 -12.22 -13.83
N LEU A 119 9.69 -11.14 -14.43
CA LEU A 119 9.44 -11.00 -15.86
C LEU A 119 10.69 -10.59 -16.66
N GLY A 120 11.83 -10.40 -15.99
CA GLY A 120 13.11 -10.11 -16.62
C GLY A 120 13.44 -8.64 -16.78
N ALA A 121 12.74 -7.75 -16.11
CA ALA A 121 13.09 -6.34 -16.05
C ALA A 121 14.39 -6.10 -15.28
N ARG A 122 15.09 -5.02 -15.63
CA ARG A 122 16.12 -4.42 -14.81
C ARG A 122 15.47 -3.49 -13.80
N VAL A 123 15.26 -3.97 -12.56
CA VAL A 123 14.63 -3.19 -11.50
C VAL A 123 15.67 -2.36 -10.77
N LEU A 124 15.48 -1.03 -10.73
CA LEU A 124 16.33 -0.05 -10.06
C LEU A 124 15.56 0.54 -8.86
N PRO A 125 16.13 0.52 -7.65
CA PRO A 125 15.49 1.12 -6.49
C PRO A 125 15.63 2.65 -6.53
N TRP A 126 14.54 3.35 -6.25
CA TRP A 126 14.48 4.78 -5.99
C TRP A 126 14.20 4.98 -4.50
N HIS A 127 15.19 5.50 -3.76
CA HIS A 127 15.22 5.35 -2.32
C HIS A 127 14.40 6.42 -1.58
N LEU A 128 13.42 5.97 -0.81
CA LEU A 128 12.76 6.78 0.21
C LEU A 128 13.62 6.76 1.48
N ARG A 129 14.01 7.95 1.96
CA ARG A 129 14.91 8.10 3.11
C ARG A 129 14.26 8.95 4.20
N PRO A 130 14.50 8.61 5.50
CA PRO A 130 14.12 9.50 6.58
C PRO A 130 14.99 10.76 6.54
N THR A 131 14.36 11.92 6.67
CA THR A 131 15.00 13.22 6.84
C THR A 131 14.46 13.86 8.11
N GLU A 132 14.85 15.09 8.42
CA GLU A 132 14.33 15.80 9.58
C GLU A 132 12.80 15.95 9.53
N GLY A 133 12.10 15.07 10.28
CA GLY A 133 10.64 15.11 10.48
C GLY A 133 9.78 14.53 9.35
N ARG A 134 10.36 14.03 8.25
CA ARG A 134 9.59 13.36 7.17
C ARG A 134 10.38 12.28 6.44
N TRP A 135 9.66 11.43 5.74
CA TRP A 135 10.23 10.59 4.71
C TRP A 135 10.32 11.37 3.39
N PHE A 136 11.46 11.28 2.72
CA PHE A 136 11.75 12.01 1.50
C PHE A 136 12.13 11.07 0.36
N LEU A 137 11.46 11.24 -0.76
CA LEU A 137 11.74 10.57 -2.03
C LEU A 137 12.26 11.62 -3.01
N ASP A 138 13.55 11.54 -3.35
CA ASP A 138 14.25 12.59 -4.08
C ASP A 138 13.96 12.53 -5.59
N PRO A 139 13.32 13.55 -6.20
CA PRO A 139 13.11 13.58 -7.64
C PRO A 139 14.42 13.70 -8.45
N ASP A 140 15.50 14.21 -7.88
CA ASP A 140 16.77 14.30 -8.58
C ASP A 140 17.43 12.91 -8.68
N GLU A 141 17.29 12.04 -7.68
CA GLU A 141 17.66 10.61 -7.81
C GLU A 141 16.87 9.93 -8.95
N LEU A 142 15.57 10.24 -9.09
CA LEU A 142 14.79 9.73 -10.22
C LEU A 142 15.34 10.19 -11.57
N ALA A 143 15.75 11.45 -11.68
CA ALA A 143 16.36 11.99 -12.91
C ALA A 143 17.63 11.23 -13.29
N GLU A 144 18.49 10.92 -12.30
CA GLU A 144 19.71 10.12 -12.50
C GLU A 144 19.38 8.68 -12.92
N LEU A 145 18.40 8.04 -12.29
CA LEU A 145 17.97 6.68 -12.65
C LEU A 145 17.37 6.61 -14.06
N LEU A 146 16.60 7.61 -14.46
CA LEU A 146 16.06 7.73 -15.82
C LEU A 146 17.18 7.94 -16.87
N ALA A 147 18.26 8.65 -16.53
CA ALA A 147 19.42 8.82 -17.41
C ALA A 147 20.18 7.49 -17.63
N ILE A 148 20.19 6.58 -16.66
CA ILE A 148 20.79 5.23 -16.82
C ILE A 148 20.06 4.41 -17.90
N HIS A 149 18.76 4.63 -18.09
CA HIS A 149 17.97 3.93 -19.11
C HIS A 149 18.49 4.19 -20.53
N GLU A 150 18.94 5.40 -20.82
CA GLU A 150 19.43 5.79 -22.16
C GLU A 150 20.61 4.94 -22.66
N GLY A 151 21.39 4.37 -21.74
CA GLY A 151 22.48 3.42 -22.05
C GLY A 151 22.05 1.96 -22.22
N GLY A 152 20.79 1.61 -22.04
CA GLY A 152 20.32 0.22 -21.83
C GLY A 152 19.62 -0.49 -23.00
N GLY A 153 19.32 0.14 -24.11
CA GLY A 153 19.15 -0.50 -25.43
C GLY A 153 17.93 -1.39 -25.72
N THR A 154 16.84 -1.42 -24.92
CA THR A 154 15.64 -2.25 -25.27
C THR A 154 14.68 -1.59 -26.25
N GLY A 155 14.79 -0.28 -26.46
CA GLY A 155 13.83 0.52 -27.26
C GLY A 155 12.45 0.70 -26.63
N ALA A 156 12.17 0.04 -25.51
CA ALA A 156 10.93 0.23 -24.76
C ALA A 156 11.07 1.39 -23.75
N PRO A 157 10.03 2.19 -23.51
CA PRO A 157 10.09 3.28 -22.53
C PRO A 157 10.36 2.72 -21.12
N PRO A 158 11.03 3.46 -20.23
CA PRO A 158 11.17 3.06 -18.84
C PRO A 158 9.80 3.08 -18.14
N ILE A 159 9.65 2.23 -17.12
CA ILE A 159 8.49 2.23 -16.25
C ILE A 159 8.95 2.78 -14.89
N VAL A 160 8.27 3.82 -14.40
CA VAL A 160 8.44 4.35 -13.05
C VAL A 160 7.26 3.87 -12.20
N VAL A 161 7.54 3.27 -11.07
CA VAL A 161 6.53 2.76 -10.14
C VAL A 161 6.63 3.52 -8.83
N MET A 162 5.54 4.12 -8.42
CA MET A 162 5.45 4.90 -7.20
C MET A 162 4.23 4.42 -6.39
N ASN A 163 4.37 4.29 -5.07
CA ASN A 163 3.26 4.06 -4.16
C ASN A 163 3.07 5.30 -3.29
N MET A 164 1.93 6.01 -3.44
CA MET A 164 1.62 7.25 -2.71
C MET A 164 0.11 7.38 -2.42
N PRO A 165 -0.29 7.50 -1.15
CA PRO A 165 0.52 7.46 0.07
C PRO A 165 1.28 6.14 0.23
N HIS A 166 2.46 6.19 0.85
CA HIS A 166 3.46 5.12 0.79
C HIS A 166 3.29 4.04 1.86
N ASN A 167 3.35 2.78 1.47
CA ASN A 167 3.50 1.63 2.38
C ASN A 167 4.98 1.16 2.37
N PRO A 168 5.68 1.14 3.51
CA PRO A 168 5.14 1.14 4.88
C PRO A 168 5.18 2.49 5.63
N THR A 169 5.66 3.58 5.06
CA THR A 169 6.05 4.78 5.82
C THR A 169 4.93 5.80 6.04
N GLY A 170 3.84 5.73 5.27
CA GLY A 170 2.83 6.78 5.25
C GLY A 170 3.31 8.11 4.66
N ALA A 171 4.40 8.09 3.90
CA ALA A 171 4.91 9.28 3.22
C ALA A 171 3.97 9.75 2.12
N ILE A 172 3.95 11.07 1.89
CA ILE A 172 3.33 11.71 0.74
C ILE A 172 4.33 12.75 0.20
N LEU A 173 4.50 12.79 -1.12
CA LEU A 173 5.23 13.87 -1.79
C LEU A 173 4.53 15.22 -1.57
N THR A 174 5.27 16.29 -1.54
CA THR A 174 4.68 17.62 -1.72
C THR A 174 4.16 17.76 -3.15
N ARG A 175 3.22 18.66 -3.39
CA ARG A 175 2.72 18.93 -4.74
C ARG A 175 3.85 19.26 -5.71
N GLY A 176 4.84 20.06 -5.32
CA GLY A 176 5.96 20.42 -6.18
C GLY A 176 6.89 19.24 -6.50
N GLU A 177 7.11 18.32 -5.53
CA GLU A 177 7.87 17.08 -5.76
C GLU A 177 7.12 16.17 -6.74
N PHE A 178 5.81 16.02 -6.56
CA PHE A 178 4.95 15.24 -7.45
C PHE A 178 4.96 15.80 -8.89
N ASP A 179 4.74 17.10 -9.05
CA ASP A 179 4.77 17.76 -10.36
C ASP A 179 6.14 17.59 -11.04
N ARG A 180 7.22 17.60 -10.26
CA ARG A 180 8.58 17.30 -10.76
C ARG A 180 8.72 15.87 -11.25
N VAL A 181 8.18 14.88 -10.51
CA VAL A 181 8.17 13.45 -10.92
C VAL A 181 7.42 13.28 -12.23
N VAL A 182 6.21 13.85 -12.35
CA VAL A 182 5.41 13.81 -13.58
C VAL A 182 6.19 14.40 -14.75
N SER A 183 6.77 15.59 -14.58
CA SER A 183 7.57 16.25 -15.62
C SER A 183 8.80 15.42 -16.05
N LEU A 184 9.46 14.75 -15.12
CA LEU A 184 10.59 13.86 -15.43
C LEU A 184 10.13 12.66 -16.27
N CYS A 185 9.00 12.05 -15.90
CA CYS A 185 8.41 10.95 -16.67
C CYS A 185 7.98 11.40 -18.07
N GLU A 186 7.32 12.56 -18.18
CA GLU A 186 6.88 13.15 -19.45
C GLU A 186 8.07 13.40 -20.40
N ASN A 187 9.14 14.05 -19.91
CA ASN A 187 10.33 14.34 -20.68
C ASN A 187 11.05 13.08 -21.22
N ARG A 188 10.80 11.92 -20.63
CA ARG A 188 11.40 10.63 -21.01
C ARG A 188 10.43 9.68 -21.69
N GLY A 189 9.18 10.08 -21.87
CA GLY A 189 8.10 9.20 -22.34
C GLY A 189 7.91 7.96 -21.47
N ALA A 190 8.24 8.04 -20.18
CA ALA A 190 8.14 6.94 -19.24
C ALA A 190 6.66 6.61 -18.97
N ILE A 191 6.37 5.33 -18.70
CA ILE A 191 5.07 4.96 -18.12
C ILE A 191 5.18 5.18 -16.59
N LEU A 192 4.27 5.96 -16.01
CA LEU A 192 4.20 6.19 -14.57
C LEU A 192 3.05 5.39 -13.97
N VAL A 193 3.38 4.34 -13.22
CA VAL A 193 2.42 3.55 -12.46
C VAL A 193 2.40 4.07 -11.02
N CYS A 194 1.26 4.55 -10.54
CA CYS A 194 1.10 4.94 -9.16
C CYS A 194 0.14 3.98 -8.44
N ASP A 195 0.66 3.30 -7.43
CA ASP A 195 -0.15 2.57 -6.48
C ASP A 195 -0.74 3.58 -5.48
N GLU A 196 -2.01 3.94 -5.71
CA GLU A 196 -2.78 4.94 -4.97
C GLU A 196 -3.78 4.30 -3.99
N VAL A 197 -3.55 3.06 -3.56
CA VAL A 197 -4.48 2.29 -2.72
C VAL A 197 -4.82 2.97 -1.39
N TYR A 198 -3.98 3.90 -0.92
CA TYR A 198 -4.21 4.68 0.30
C TYR A 198 -4.75 6.09 0.04
N ARG A 199 -5.03 6.47 -1.21
CA ARG A 199 -5.71 7.73 -1.53
C ARG A 199 -7.01 7.83 -0.74
N PHE A 200 -7.36 9.03 -0.29
CA PHE A 200 -8.44 9.38 0.63
C PHE A 200 -8.13 9.15 2.13
N LEU A 201 -6.96 8.61 2.48
CA LEU A 201 -6.50 8.48 3.86
C LEU A 201 -5.35 9.44 4.18
N GLU A 202 -5.26 10.58 3.50
CA GLU A 202 -4.33 11.65 3.84
C GLU A 202 -4.68 12.22 5.22
N THR A 203 -3.67 12.41 6.09
CA THR A 203 -3.86 12.99 7.43
C THR A 203 -4.43 14.41 7.34
N ASP A 204 -3.99 15.17 6.33
CA ASP A 204 -4.61 16.44 5.92
C ASP A 204 -5.14 16.26 4.49
N PRO A 205 -6.44 16.43 4.24
CA PRO A 205 -7.00 16.32 2.89
C PRO A 205 -6.38 17.26 1.85
N ARG A 206 -5.73 18.36 2.29
CA ARG A 206 -4.99 19.29 1.41
C ARG A 206 -3.71 18.70 0.85
N ASP A 207 -3.20 17.64 1.47
CA ASP A 207 -2.02 16.91 1.01
C ASP A 207 -2.35 15.89 -0.09
N ARG A 208 -3.63 15.69 -0.41
CA ARG A 208 -4.05 14.77 -1.47
C ARG A 208 -3.50 15.20 -2.81
N LEU A 209 -2.68 14.33 -3.38
CA LEU A 209 -2.17 14.50 -4.75
C LEU A 209 -3.27 14.20 -5.77
N PRO A 210 -3.23 14.81 -6.95
CA PRO A 210 -4.06 14.35 -8.06
C PRO A 210 -3.67 12.92 -8.43
N ALA A 211 -4.62 12.15 -8.95
CA ALA A 211 -4.31 10.83 -9.49
C ALA A 211 -3.38 10.97 -10.70
N VAL A 212 -2.44 10.04 -10.88
CA VAL A 212 -1.49 10.17 -11.99
C VAL A 212 -2.17 10.05 -13.35
N CYS A 213 -3.27 9.30 -13.45
CA CYS A 213 -4.08 9.20 -14.67
C CYS A 213 -4.78 10.49 -15.04
N ASP A 214 -5.02 11.41 -14.08
CA ASP A 214 -5.65 12.71 -14.34
C ASP A 214 -4.68 13.74 -14.91
N VAL A 215 -3.39 13.62 -14.62
CA VAL A 215 -2.38 14.65 -14.91
C VAL A 215 -1.32 14.23 -15.94
N TYR A 216 -1.30 12.96 -16.32
CA TYR A 216 -0.31 12.44 -17.25
C TYR A 216 -0.90 11.36 -18.16
N GLU A 217 -0.80 11.54 -19.49
CA GLU A 217 -1.35 10.60 -20.47
C GLU A 217 -0.83 9.18 -20.31
N ASN A 218 0.48 9.01 -20.00
CA ASN A 218 1.08 7.71 -19.71
C ASN A 218 1.05 7.35 -18.20
N GLY A 219 0.19 8.01 -17.43
CA GLY A 219 -0.08 7.73 -16.03
C GLY A 219 -1.09 6.60 -15.85
N ILE A 220 -0.80 5.68 -14.94
CA ILE A 220 -1.68 4.57 -14.60
C ILE A 220 -1.91 4.61 -13.09
N SER A 221 -3.13 4.85 -12.66
CA SER A 221 -3.54 4.81 -11.26
C SER A 221 -4.05 3.42 -10.90
N LEU A 222 -3.47 2.82 -9.87
CA LEU A 222 -3.91 1.57 -9.27
C LEU A 222 -4.62 1.86 -7.95
N SER A 223 -5.83 1.32 -7.75
CA SER A 223 -6.53 1.47 -6.48
C SER A 223 -7.34 0.22 -6.12
N VAL A 224 -7.92 0.20 -4.89
CA VAL A 224 -8.57 -0.99 -4.33
C VAL A 224 -9.52 -0.61 -3.19
N LEU A 225 -10.61 -1.36 -3.02
CA LEU A 225 -11.53 -1.18 -1.88
C LEU A 225 -10.96 -1.69 -0.54
N SER A 226 -9.84 -2.39 -0.55
CA SER A 226 -9.26 -3.03 0.65
C SER A 226 -8.75 -2.03 1.69
N LYS A 227 -8.38 -0.80 1.29
CA LYS A 227 -7.66 0.16 2.15
C LYS A 227 -8.57 1.26 2.65
N ALA A 228 -8.78 2.34 1.88
CA ALA A 228 -9.61 3.47 2.32
C ALA A 228 -11.04 3.07 2.69
N TRP A 229 -11.63 2.14 1.95
CA TRP A 229 -12.98 1.63 2.25
C TRP A 229 -13.01 0.51 3.30
N GLY A 230 -11.87 -0.14 3.63
CA GLY A 230 -11.82 -1.23 4.61
C GLY A 230 -12.51 -2.52 4.14
N LEU A 231 -12.70 -2.72 2.84
CA LEU A 231 -13.50 -3.81 2.28
C LEU A 231 -12.62 -4.86 1.58
N ALA A 232 -11.54 -5.29 2.24
CA ALA A 232 -10.57 -6.23 1.70
C ALA A 232 -11.20 -7.57 1.26
N GLY A 233 -12.27 -8.00 1.94
CA GLY A 233 -12.99 -9.23 1.62
C GLY A 233 -13.73 -9.22 0.30
N LEU A 234 -14.04 -8.05 -0.29
CA LEU A 234 -14.72 -7.96 -1.59
C LEU A 234 -13.81 -8.36 -2.75
N ARG A 235 -12.49 -8.29 -2.59
CA ARG A 235 -11.53 -8.56 -3.67
C ARG A 235 -11.83 -7.74 -4.94
N ILE A 236 -12.00 -6.42 -4.81
CA ILE A 236 -12.19 -5.49 -5.93
C ILE A 236 -11.10 -4.43 -5.89
N GLY A 237 -10.33 -4.35 -6.98
CA GLY A 237 -9.37 -3.30 -7.29
C GLY A 237 -9.48 -2.94 -8.77
N TRP A 238 -8.77 -1.91 -9.19
CA TRP A 238 -8.84 -1.44 -10.58
C TRP A 238 -7.58 -0.71 -11.01
N LEU A 239 -7.43 -0.63 -12.32
CA LEU A 239 -6.54 0.30 -13.01
C LEU A 239 -7.40 1.37 -13.69
N ALA A 240 -6.94 2.63 -13.62
CA ALA A 240 -7.49 3.76 -14.35
C ALA A 240 -6.37 4.41 -15.17
N ALA A 241 -6.59 4.63 -16.46
CA ALA A 241 -5.60 5.22 -17.36
C ALA A 241 -6.24 5.77 -18.61
N GLN A 242 -5.82 6.94 -19.09
CA GLN A 242 -6.25 7.52 -20.38
C GLN A 242 -5.80 6.65 -21.59
N ARG A 243 -4.70 5.90 -21.43
CA ARG A 243 -4.16 4.96 -22.42
C ARG A 243 -4.96 3.66 -22.45
N ARG A 244 -6.06 3.64 -23.22
CA ARG A 244 -6.92 2.44 -23.40
C ARG A 244 -6.17 1.25 -23.97
N ASP A 245 -5.19 1.46 -24.82
CA ASP A 245 -4.33 0.39 -25.36
C ASP A 245 -3.57 -0.38 -24.27
N ILE A 246 -3.13 0.29 -23.20
CA ILE A 246 -2.49 -0.35 -22.04
C ILE A 246 -3.51 -1.21 -21.28
N LEU A 247 -4.72 -0.68 -21.08
CA LEU A 247 -5.78 -1.43 -20.42
C LEU A 247 -6.23 -2.64 -21.26
N ASP A 248 -6.27 -2.51 -22.59
CA ASP A 248 -6.60 -3.62 -23.49
C ASP A 248 -5.56 -4.72 -23.46
N LEU A 249 -4.25 -4.38 -23.47
CA LEU A 249 -3.18 -5.35 -23.29
C LEU A 249 -3.26 -6.04 -21.92
N THR A 250 -3.60 -5.29 -20.87
CA THR A 250 -3.75 -5.84 -19.51
C THR A 250 -4.97 -6.76 -19.41
N ALA A 251 -6.09 -6.38 -20.07
CA ALA A 251 -7.29 -7.20 -20.15
C ALA A 251 -7.03 -8.54 -20.84
N GLN A 252 -6.21 -8.57 -21.90
CA GLN A 252 -5.80 -9.81 -22.56
C GLN A 252 -5.07 -10.77 -21.62
N VAL A 253 -4.25 -10.25 -20.69
CA VAL A 253 -3.58 -11.08 -19.66
C VAL A 253 -4.62 -11.57 -18.65
N LYS A 254 -5.55 -10.70 -18.23
CA LYS A 254 -6.63 -11.03 -17.30
C LYS A 254 -7.52 -12.17 -17.82
N ASP A 255 -7.74 -12.29 -19.13
CA ASP A 255 -8.51 -13.36 -19.75
C ASP A 255 -7.91 -14.76 -19.49
N TYR A 256 -6.60 -14.84 -19.20
CA TYR A 256 -5.89 -16.07 -18.81
C TYR A 256 -5.80 -16.28 -17.30
N ASN A 257 -6.35 -15.37 -16.51
CA ASN A 257 -6.32 -15.40 -15.04
C ASN A 257 -7.74 -15.53 -14.47
N SER A 258 -8.34 -14.45 -14.01
CA SER A 258 -9.67 -14.45 -13.37
C SER A 258 -10.84 -14.35 -14.34
N ILE A 259 -10.60 -13.93 -15.59
CA ILE A 259 -11.59 -13.64 -16.63
C ILE A 259 -12.44 -12.41 -16.25
N CYS A 260 -13.20 -12.49 -15.15
CA CYS A 260 -14.04 -11.41 -14.63
C CYS A 260 -13.99 -11.38 -13.10
N ALA A 261 -14.50 -10.34 -12.49
CA ALA A 261 -14.66 -10.25 -11.05
C ALA A 261 -15.91 -11.04 -10.58
N SER A 262 -16.06 -11.21 -9.28
CA SER A 262 -17.21 -11.86 -8.66
C SER A 262 -18.44 -10.93 -8.75
N ALA A 263 -19.56 -11.40 -9.33
CA ALA A 263 -20.78 -10.62 -9.46
C ALA A 263 -21.31 -10.07 -8.12
N PRO A 264 -21.42 -10.85 -7.03
CA PRO A 264 -21.78 -10.30 -5.72
C PRO A 264 -20.81 -9.26 -5.20
N SER A 265 -19.50 -9.42 -5.47
CA SER A 265 -18.50 -8.44 -5.07
C SER A 265 -18.64 -7.13 -5.84
N GLU A 266 -18.94 -7.18 -7.13
CA GLU A 266 -19.19 -5.99 -7.94
C GLU A 266 -20.45 -5.24 -7.49
N THR A 267 -21.52 -5.96 -7.12
CA THR A 267 -22.74 -5.38 -6.56
C THR A 267 -22.44 -4.62 -5.26
N LEU A 268 -21.75 -5.28 -4.31
CA LEU A 268 -21.38 -4.68 -3.04
C LEU A 268 -20.38 -3.52 -3.21
N ALA A 269 -19.45 -3.63 -4.15
CA ALA A 269 -18.50 -2.58 -4.49
C ALA A 269 -19.21 -1.31 -5.01
N GLY A 270 -20.22 -1.46 -5.86
CA GLY A 270 -21.03 -0.34 -6.33
C GLY A 270 -21.72 0.42 -5.19
N ILE A 271 -22.28 -0.30 -4.22
CA ILE A 271 -22.86 0.32 -3.01
C ILE A 271 -21.78 1.09 -2.24
N ALA A 272 -20.62 0.45 -1.99
CA ALA A 272 -19.53 1.06 -1.26
C ALA A 272 -19.01 2.35 -1.93
N LEU A 273 -18.93 2.38 -3.27
CA LEU A 273 -18.45 3.55 -4.00
C LEU A 273 -19.45 4.70 -3.96
N ARG A 274 -20.75 4.44 -4.07
CA ARG A 274 -21.80 5.48 -3.91
C ARG A 274 -21.83 6.09 -2.52
N HIS A 275 -21.39 5.34 -1.49
CA HIS A 275 -21.30 5.77 -0.09
C HIS A 275 -19.85 6.00 0.38
N SER A 276 -18.94 6.33 -0.55
CA SER A 276 -17.51 6.52 -0.28
C SER A 276 -17.27 7.54 0.83
N ASP A 277 -17.93 8.66 0.81
CA ASP A 277 -17.72 9.74 1.79
C ASP A 277 -17.97 9.27 3.22
N GLU A 278 -19.07 8.53 3.46
CA GLU A 278 -19.44 8.02 4.77
C GLU A 278 -18.45 6.94 5.25
N ILE A 279 -18.13 5.98 4.37
CA ILE A 279 -17.23 4.86 4.70
C ILE A 279 -15.82 5.36 4.95
N ILE A 280 -15.31 6.25 4.11
CA ILE A 280 -13.96 6.79 4.22
C ILE A 280 -13.85 7.71 5.44
N ALA A 281 -14.85 8.55 5.73
CA ALA A 281 -14.86 9.38 6.92
C ALA A 281 -14.78 8.54 8.20
N ARG A 282 -15.58 7.47 8.30
CA ARG A 282 -15.51 6.51 9.42
C ARG A 282 -14.09 5.93 9.60
N ASN A 283 -13.46 5.53 8.52
CA ASN A 283 -12.15 4.89 8.55
C ASN A 283 -11.04 5.92 8.83
N TRP A 284 -11.19 7.13 8.29
CA TRP A 284 -10.28 8.24 8.57
C TRP A 284 -10.29 8.62 10.05
N ASP A 285 -11.48 8.70 10.69
CA ASP A 285 -11.63 8.96 12.12
C ASP A 285 -10.90 7.92 12.97
N ILE A 286 -11.00 6.63 12.62
CA ILE A 286 -10.27 5.55 13.30
C ILE A 286 -8.76 5.77 13.16
N CYS A 287 -8.27 6.03 11.96
CA CYS A 287 -6.85 6.26 11.70
C CYS A 287 -6.33 7.50 12.44
N ALA A 288 -7.08 8.61 12.44
CA ALA A 288 -6.71 9.86 13.10
C ALA A 288 -6.62 9.69 14.62
N ASN A 289 -7.60 9.02 15.24
CA ASN A 289 -7.59 8.74 16.67
C ASN A 289 -6.39 7.85 17.06
N ASN A 290 -6.13 6.80 16.30
CA ASN A 290 -4.98 5.92 16.53
C ASN A 290 -3.66 6.66 16.30
N LEU A 291 -3.54 7.47 15.26
CA LEU A 291 -2.34 8.29 15.01
C LEU A 291 -2.03 9.21 16.20
N ALA A 292 -3.06 9.85 16.76
CA ALA A 292 -2.89 10.70 17.94
C ALA A 292 -2.41 9.89 19.17
N ALA A 293 -2.91 8.67 19.35
CA ALA A 293 -2.48 7.79 20.44
C ALA A 293 -1.03 7.31 20.26
N PHE A 294 -0.67 6.84 19.05
CA PHE A 294 0.69 6.44 18.73
C PHE A 294 1.69 7.58 18.83
N SER A 295 1.32 8.80 18.39
CA SER A 295 2.21 9.96 18.47
C SER A 295 2.53 10.32 19.91
N ARG A 296 1.56 10.22 20.85
CA ARG A 296 1.83 10.39 22.27
C ARG A 296 2.75 9.28 22.82
N PHE A 297 2.42 8.03 22.55
CA PHE A 297 3.22 6.88 23.00
C PHE A 297 4.69 7.01 22.54
N PHE A 298 4.95 7.33 21.27
CA PHE A 298 6.31 7.47 20.77
C PHE A 298 7.02 8.73 21.29
N ALA A 299 6.28 9.80 21.58
CA ALA A 299 6.85 10.99 22.22
C ALA A 299 7.27 10.70 23.68
N ASP A 300 6.46 9.93 24.43
CA ASP A 300 6.76 9.54 25.82
C ASP A 300 7.93 8.52 25.90
N ARG A 301 8.29 7.90 24.75
CA ARG A 301 9.34 6.86 24.65
C ARG A 301 10.37 7.19 23.55
N GLU A 302 10.72 8.47 23.43
CA GLU A 302 11.67 8.95 22.41
C GLU A 302 13.10 8.39 22.57
N ASP A 303 13.44 7.91 23.75
CA ASP A 303 14.70 7.22 24.03
C ASP A 303 14.78 5.81 23.42
N MET A 304 13.61 5.18 23.20
CA MET A 304 13.49 3.83 22.66
C MET A 304 13.19 3.80 21.17
N PHE A 305 12.44 4.78 20.67
CA PHE A 305 11.92 4.78 19.30
C PHE A 305 12.23 6.10 18.57
N GLU A 306 12.43 5.99 17.27
CA GLU A 306 12.37 7.12 16.35
C GLU A 306 11.01 7.11 15.67
N TRP A 307 10.32 8.24 15.74
CA TRP A 307 8.97 8.39 15.20
C TRP A 307 8.92 9.50 14.15
N ILE A 308 8.52 9.12 12.94
CA ILE A 308 8.14 10.05 11.88
C ILE A 308 6.65 9.80 11.63
N PRO A 309 5.77 10.72 12.03
CA PRO A 309 4.33 10.53 11.83
C PRO A 309 3.99 10.42 10.35
N PRO A 310 3.11 9.48 9.97
CA PRO A 310 2.66 9.35 8.59
C PRO A 310 1.83 10.57 8.19
N ARG A 311 1.94 10.98 6.93
CA ARG A 311 1.11 12.01 6.32
C ARG A 311 -0.11 11.45 5.61
N GLY A 312 -0.16 10.15 5.39
CA GLY A 312 -1.31 9.46 4.79
C GLY A 312 -1.23 7.95 4.88
N GLY A 313 -2.34 7.31 4.53
CA GLY A 313 -2.50 5.88 4.66
C GLY A 313 -2.85 5.43 6.07
N SER A 314 -2.99 4.13 6.21
CA SER A 314 -3.34 3.45 7.46
C SER A 314 -2.14 2.76 8.11
N VAL A 315 -0.92 3.16 7.77
CA VAL A 315 0.33 2.54 8.26
C VAL A 315 1.38 3.57 8.63
N ALA A 316 2.31 3.19 9.52
CA ALA A 316 3.48 3.96 9.86
C ALA A 316 4.68 3.03 10.08
N PHE A 317 5.90 3.60 10.05
CA PHE A 317 7.14 2.85 10.04
C PHE A 317 8.13 3.40 11.07
N PRO A 318 7.87 3.20 12.38
CA PRO A 318 8.78 3.58 13.44
C PRO A 318 10.06 2.73 13.42
N ARG A 319 11.12 3.27 14.05
CA ARG A 319 12.42 2.62 14.20
C ARG A 319 12.78 2.45 15.66
N LEU A 320 13.33 1.30 16.01
CA LEU A 320 13.98 1.09 17.30
C LEU A 320 15.30 1.85 17.36
N ARG A 321 15.54 2.60 18.45
CA ARG A 321 16.87 3.15 18.75
C ARG A 321 17.74 2.06 19.32
N ILE A 322 18.63 1.55 18.51
CA ILE A 322 19.63 0.57 18.92
C ILE A 322 20.77 1.32 19.60
N GLY A 323 20.94 1.18 20.94
CA GLY A 323 22.07 1.77 21.66
C GLY A 323 21.76 2.71 22.81
N GLY A 324 20.50 2.98 23.15
CA GLY A 324 20.13 3.74 24.37
C GLY A 324 20.19 2.87 25.61
N GLY A 325 21.17 3.09 26.44
CA GLY A 325 21.44 2.88 27.88
C GLY A 325 20.76 1.81 28.72
N SER A 326 19.78 1.05 28.29
CA SER A 326 19.19 -0.03 29.07
C SER A 326 19.68 -1.39 28.60
N GLY A 327 20.29 -2.14 29.49
CA GLY A 327 21.18 -3.28 29.25
C GLY A 327 20.66 -4.49 28.47
N TRP A 328 19.46 -4.47 27.90
CA TRP A 328 18.96 -5.61 27.14
C TRP A 328 18.85 -5.36 25.61
N TRP A 329 19.09 -4.11 25.14
CA TRP A 329 19.31 -3.82 23.71
C TRP A 329 20.80 -3.74 23.35
N VAL A 330 21.73 -3.85 24.28
CA VAL A 330 23.11 -3.44 24.06
C VAL A 330 23.93 -4.52 23.39
N ASN A 331 24.15 -4.36 22.11
CA ASN A 331 25.47 -4.53 21.45
C ASN A 331 25.44 -3.94 20.04
N ALA A 332 25.54 -2.62 19.94
CA ALA A 332 25.49 -1.84 18.69
C ALA A 332 26.68 -2.09 17.74
N GLU A 333 27.69 -2.87 18.14
CA GLU A 333 28.86 -3.18 17.29
C GLU A 333 28.70 -4.45 16.44
N ARG A 334 27.63 -5.22 16.63
CA ARG A 334 27.40 -6.41 15.80
C ARG A 334 26.62 -6.04 14.54
N LYS A 335 27.30 -6.07 13.42
CA LYS A 335 26.64 -6.15 12.11
C LYS A 335 25.67 -7.32 12.14
N TRP A 336 24.39 -7.05 11.85
CA TRP A 336 23.37 -8.07 11.73
C TRP A 336 23.79 -9.14 10.71
N THR A 337 23.91 -10.39 11.16
CA THR A 337 24.32 -11.52 10.33
C THR A 337 23.17 -12.46 9.99
N GLY A 338 21.91 -12.07 10.30
CA GLY A 338 20.74 -12.91 10.12
C GLY A 338 20.55 -14.00 11.18
N LYS A 339 21.48 -14.12 12.12
CA LYS A 339 21.48 -15.13 13.20
C LYS A 339 21.56 -14.54 14.62
N ASP A 340 21.74 -13.23 14.75
CA ASP A 340 21.87 -12.57 16.04
C ASP A 340 20.49 -12.11 16.53
N SER A 341 19.86 -12.90 17.38
CA SER A 341 18.51 -12.73 17.93
C SER A 341 18.39 -11.63 19.02
N GLY A 342 19.38 -10.76 19.15
CA GLY A 342 19.45 -9.90 20.34
C GLY A 342 18.76 -8.53 20.19
N LEU A 343 18.56 -7.94 18.98
CA LEU A 343 18.28 -6.50 18.88
C LEU A 343 17.70 -6.08 17.52
N SER A 344 16.58 -6.68 17.13
CA SER A 344 15.91 -6.29 15.89
C SER A 344 14.43 -6.11 16.14
N ALA A 345 13.76 -5.38 15.27
CA ALA A 345 12.29 -5.33 15.29
C ALA A 345 11.67 -6.73 15.13
N ALA A 346 12.37 -7.68 14.54
CA ALA A 346 11.91 -9.06 14.45
C ALA A 346 11.89 -9.74 15.83
N ALA A 347 12.92 -9.54 16.66
CA ALA A 347 12.95 -10.07 18.03
C ALA A 347 11.88 -9.41 18.90
N LEU A 348 11.66 -8.10 18.77
CA LEU A 348 10.55 -7.41 19.43
C LEU A 348 9.20 -7.99 18.98
N ALA A 349 8.99 -8.18 17.68
CA ALA A 349 7.75 -8.73 17.13
C ALA A 349 7.45 -10.14 17.67
N GLU A 350 8.47 -10.99 17.78
CA GLU A 350 8.34 -12.34 18.35
C GLU A 350 7.90 -12.29 19.83
N ARG A 351 8.58 -11.46 20.65
CA ARG A 351 8.21 -11.29 22.06
C ARG A 351 6.82 -10.71 22.25
N LEU A 352 6.45 -9.67 21.49
CA LEU A 352 5.11 -9.06 21.57
C LEU A 352 4.01 -10.06 21.20
N LEU A 353 4.28 -10.91 20.21
CA LEU A 353 3.35 -11.96 19.81
C LEU A 353 3.21 -13.03 20.89
N GLU A 354 4.33 -13.53 21.42
CA GLU A 354 4.33 -14.61 22.41
C GLU A 354 3.79 -14.18 23.78
N GLU A 355 4.18 -13.01 24.26
CA GLU A 355 3.83 -12.55 25.61
C GLU A 355 2.50 -11.80 25.66
N LEU A 356 2.12 -11.07 24.58
CA LEU A 356 0.94 -10.20 24.57
C LEU A 356 -0.10 -10.55 23.50
N GLY A 357 0.26 -11.40 22.54
CA GLY A 357 -0.57 -11.67 21.37
C GLY A 357 -0.66 -10.48 20.40
N ILE A 358 0.30 -9.55 20.45
CA ILE A 358 0.37 -8.36 19.59
C ILE A 358 1.28 -8.65 18.38
N LEU A 359 0.73 -8.50 17.18
CA LEU A 359 1.48 -8.67 15.93
C LEU A 359 1.88 -7.31 15.35
N ILE A 360 3.19 -7.06 15.24
CA ILE A 360 3.80 -5.98 14.44
C ILE A 360 4.54 -6.59 13.26
N LEU A 361 4.86 -5.82 12.21
CA LEU A 361 5.52 -6.34 11.02
C LEU A 361 6.96 -5.83 10.93
N PRO A 362 7.97 -6.70 11.07
CA PRO A 362 9.38 -6.30 10.98
C PRO A 362 9.78 -5.73 9.63
N GLY A 363 10.67 -4.74 9.63
CA GLY A 363 11.18 -4.08 8.43
C GLY A 363 11.88 -5.00 7.44
N ILE A 364 12.43 -6.11 7.92
CA ILE A 364 13.05 -7.14 7.06
C ILE A 364 12.07 -7.76 6.06
N CYS A 365 10.75 -7.73 6.32
CA CYS A 365 9.72 -8.14 5.37
C CYS A 365 9.62 -7.21 4.15
N TYR A 366 10.26 -6.04 4.20
CA TYR A 366 10.40 -5.07 3.12
C TYR A 366 11.82 -5.03 2.52
N ASP A 367 12.67 -6.00 2.87
CA ASP A 367 14.11 -5.97 2.52
C ASP A 367 14.78 -4.66 2.98
N TYR A 368 14.41 -4.20 4.21
CA TYR A 368 14.83 -2.91 4.77
C TYR A 368 15.54 -3.08 6.12
N ASP A 369 16.06 -1.98 6.68
CA ASP A 369 16.80 -1.94 7.95
C ASP A 369 16.04 -2.69 9.06
N PRO A 370 16.67 -3.68 9.72
CA PRO A 370 16.05 -4.54 10.74
C PRO A 370 15.61 -3.81 12.02
N ALA A 371 15.97 -2.55 12.18
CA ALA A 371 15.50 -1.72 13.29
C ALA A 371 14.07 -1.19 13.06
N TYR A 372 13.59 -1.14 11.82
CA TYR A 372 12.24 -0.64 11.51
C TYR A 372 11.18 -1.72 11.66
N PHE A 373 9.95 -1.28 11.93
CA PHE A 373 8.77 -2.14 11.92
C PHE A 373 7.53 -1.36 11.47
N ARG A 374 6.60 -2.03 10.81
CA ARG A 374 5.33 -1.42 10.43
C ARG A 374 4.30 -1.62 11.52
N ILE A 375 3.56 -0.54 11.81
CA ILE A 375 2.33 -0.53 12.58
C ILE A 375 1.17 -0.10 11.70
N GLY A 376 -0.05 -0.53 12.06
CA GLY A 376 -1.31 -0.20 11.41
C GLY A 376 -2.16 0.72 12.26
N LEU A 377 -2.77 1.71 11.61
CA LEU A 377 -3.63 2.70 12.25
C LEU A 377 -5.12 2.43 12.03
N GLY A 378 -5.46 1.51 11.12
CA GLY A 378 -6.83 1.34 10.65
C GLY A 378 -7.75 0.51 11.56
N ARG A 379 -7.26 -0.12 12.64
CA ARG A 379 -8.05 -1.03 13.49
C ARG A 379 -8.55 -0.35 14.76
N LYS A 380 -9.82 -0.59 15.12
CA LYS A 380 -10.43 -0.08 16.37
C LYS A 380 -9.70 -0.55 17.62
N GLN A 381 -9.13 -1.74 17.60
CA GLN A 381 -8.41 -2.33 18.74
C GLN A 381 -6.97 -1.80 18.91
N ALA A 382 -6.49 -0.94 18.03
CA ALA A 382 -5.11 -0.45 18.08
C ALA A 382 -4.80 0.30 19.40
N GLY A 383 -5.73 1.10 19.91
CA GLY A 383 -5.58 1.82 21.18
C GLY A 383 -5.49 0.89 22.40
N GLU A 384 -6.26 -0.21 22.44
CA GLU A 384 -6.17 -1.23 23.48
C GLU A 384 -4.82 -1.94 23.43
N ALA A 385 -4.40 -2.38 22.24
CA ALA A 385 -3.11 -3.03 22.05
C ALA A 385 -1.95 -2.12 22.47
N LEU A 386 -2.03 -0.83 22.14
CA LEU A 386 -1.04 0.16 22.54
C LEU A 386 -0.93 0.32 24.05
N THR A 387 -2.07 0.35 24.75
CA THR A 387 -2.11 0.44 26.23
C THR A 387 -1.46 -0.79 26.88
N ILE A 388 -1.71 -1.99 26.33
CA ILE A 388 -1.10 -3.24 26.81
C ILE A 388 0.41 -3.23 26.57
N LEU A 389 0.84 -2.76 25.39
CA LEU A 389 2.25 -2.62 25.05
C LEU A 389 2.95 -1.65 26.00
N ASP A 390 2.34 -0.50 26.29
CA ASP A 390 2.88 0.53 27.17
C ASP A 390 3.11 0.01 28.59
N GLN A 391 2.08 -0.65 29.17
CA GLN A 391 2.17 -1.29 30.49
C GLN A 391 3.23 -2.41 30.55
N TRP A 392 3.37 -3.17 29.47
CA TRP A 392 4.37 -4.21 29.40
C TRP A 392 5.80 -3.63 29.36
N LEU A 393 6.02 -2.55 28.60
CA LEU A 393 7.30 -1.85 28.59
C LEU A 393 7.66 -1.30 29.97
N ASP A 394 6.73 -0.65 30.68
CA ASP A 394 6.93 -0.17 32.05
C ASP A 394 7.32 -1.32 33.00
N ALA A 395 6.67 -2.48 32.88
CA ALA A 395 7.00 -3.65 33.70
C ALA A 395 8.38 -4.24 33.40
N GLN A 396 8.94 -3.98 32.21
CA GLN A 396 10.33 -4.33 31.86
C GLN A 396 11.34 -3.28 32.36
N GLY A 397 10.88 -2.14 32.90
CA GLY A 397 11.74 -1.01 33.32
C GLY A 397 12.23 -0.15 32.16
N LEU A 398 11.42 -0.07 31.11
CA LEU A 398 11.72 0.60 29.85
C LEU A 398 10.86 1.83 29.66
#